data_7b00eeee8b5803fe759a24647db5dda9
#
_entry.id   7b00eeee8b5803fe759a24647db5dda9
#
_cell.length_a   1.000
_cell.length_b   1.000
_cell.length_c   1.000
_cell.angle_alpha   90.00
_cell.angle_beta   90.00
_cell.angle_gamma   90.00
#
_symmetry.space_group_name_H-M   'P 1'
#
loop_
_entity.id
_entity.type
_entity.pdbx_description
1 polymer ?
#
loop_
_entity_poly.entity_id
_entity_poly.type
_entity_poly.pdbx_seq_one_letter_code
_entity_poly.pdbx_strand_id
1 'polypeptide(L)'
;MFDSIRFLNEGKYDDITTTYRYFANAKIVAAHGLPRYCFYRHSGNNSSAATKHHLLNPVQLNEYLAAFRERTEYISKILPQLAGLALYSEWSYMISMVEKIHRYGLNNCADLLELMCDNLRAHWDDFYNGKYILEFEKVWMDRYVK
;
A
#
# COMPACT_ATOMS: atom_id res chain seq x y z
N MET A 1 12.19 -11.07 19.43
CA MET A 1 11.49 -10.44 18.29
C MET A 1 12.42 -9.58 17.44
N PHE A 2 13.18 -8.65 18.01
CA PHE A 2 14.11 -7.78 17.26
C PHE A 2 15.38 -8.48 16.77
N ASP A 3 15.67 -9.70 17.21
CA ASP A 3 16.89 -10.44 16.79
C ASP A 3 16.77 -11.00 15.37
N SER A 4 15.57 -11.34 14.94
CA SER A 4 15.29 -11.97 13.63
C SER A 4 14.67 -11.05 12.59
N ILE A 5 14.12 -9.90 13.01
CA ILE A 5 13.50 -8.92 12.12
C ILE A 5 14.30 -7.63 12.19
N ARG A 6 14.84 -7.21 11.05
CA ARG A 6 15.63 -5.97 10.92
C ARG A 6 14.95 -5.04 9.93
N PHE A 7 15.10 -3.74 10.15
CA PHE A 7 14.82 -2.74 9.13
C PHE A 7 15.80 -2.91 7.97
N LEU A 8 15.33 -2.67 6.75
CA LEU A 8 16.19 -2.68 5.58
C LEU A 8 17.21 -1.54 5.70
N ASN A 9 18.47 -1.81 5.35
CA ASN A 9 19.53 -0.80 5.37
C ASN A 9 19.42 0.19 4.21
N GLU A 10 18.66 -0.17 3.18
CA GLU A 10 18.45 0.61 1.97
C GLU A 10 16.94 0.78 1.73
N GLY A 11 16.55 1.97 1.31
CA GLY A 11 15.16 2.31 1.04
C GLY A 11 14.62 3.43 1.94
N LYS A 12 13.66 4.18 1.40
CA LYS A 12 13.05 5.33 2.11
C LYS A 12 11.84 4.96 2.95
N TYR A 13 11.37 3.70 2.87
CA TYR A 13 10.09 3.24 3.42
C TYR A 13 10.24 1.94 4.19
N ASP A 14 11.23 1.92 5.07
CA ASP A 14 11.58 0.79 5.93
C ASP A 14 10.44 0.36 6.87
N ASP A 15 9.55 1.27 7.23
CA ASP A 15 8.36 0.99 8.03
C ASP A 15 7.35 0.09 7.29
N ILE A 16 7.11 0.34 5.99
CA ILE A 16 6.16 -0.45 5.18
C ILE A 16 6.63 -1.88 5.01
N THR A 17 7.92 -2.09 4.83
CA THR A 17 8.50 -3.43 4.62
C THR A 17 8.77 -4.20 5.90
N THR A 18 8.66 -3.56 7.07
CA THR A 18 9.10 -4.17 8.33
C THR A 18 8.00 -4.26 9.39
N THR A 19 7.15 -3.22 9.52
CA THR A 19 6.18 -3.12 10.63
C THR A 19 5.24 -4.31 10.69
N TYR A 20 4.70 -4.78 9.57
CA TYR A 20 3.79 -5.92 9.54
C TYR A 20 4.45 -7.23 10.03
N ARG A 21 5.77 -7.37 9.85
CA ARG A 21 6.53 -8.55 10.32
C ARG A 21 6.57 -8.61 11.84
N TYR A 22 6.70 -7.46 12.51
CA TYR A 22 6.62 -7.40 13.97
C TYR A 22 5.26 -7.83 14.48
N PHE A 23 4.17 -7.32 13.88
CA PHE A 23 2.82 -7.70 14.26
C PHE A 23 2.53 -9.17 13.97
N ALA A 24 2.93 -9.69 12.81
CA ALA A 24 2.71 -11.07 12.42
C ALA A 24 3.42 -12.09 13.33
N ASN A 25 4.54 -11.70 13.94
CA ASN A 25 5.33 -12.54 14.83
C ASN A 25 5.09 -12.26 16.33
N ALA A 26 4.25 -11.29 16.66
CA ALA A 26 3.94 -10.96 18.04
C ALA A 26 2.98 -11.99 18.64
N LYS A 27 3.30 -12.51 19.84
CA LYS A 27 2.39 -13.36 20.61
C LYS A 27 1.22 -12.57 21.20
N ILE A 28 1.47 -11.32 21.54
CA ILE A 28 0.50 -10.41 22.14
C ILE A 28 0.72 -9.03 21.53
N VAL A 29 -0.37 -8.41 21.08
CA VAL A 29 -0.40 -7.02 20.64
C VAL A 29 -1.33 -6.26 21.58
N ALA A 30 -0.84 -5.19 22.18
CA ALA A 30 -1.64 -4.30 23.03
C ALA A 30 -1.78 -2.93 22.37
N ALA A 31 -2.99 -2.40 22.42
CA ALA A 31 -3.29 -1.05 21.97
C ALA A 31 -3.88 -0.24 23.13
N HIS A 32 -3.56 1.05 23.20
CA HIS A 32 -4.16 1.98 24.16
C HIS A 32 -4.58 3.26 23.46
N GLY A 33 -5.66 3.89 23.94
CA GLY A 33 -6.23 5.09 23.33
C GLY A 33 -5.51 6.41 23.72
N LEU A 34 -4.41 6.37 24.46
CA LEU A 34 -3.71 7.57 24.89
C LEU A 34 -2.76 8.07 23.80
N PRO A 35 -2.81 9.38 23.43
CA PRO A 35 -1.89 9.95 22.48
C PRO A 35 -0.48 10.05 23.12
N ARG A 36 0.42 9.20 22.67
CA ARG A 36 1.82 9.12 23.17
C ARG A 36 2.86 9.44 22.10
N TYR A 37 2.42 9.64 20.84
CA TYR A 37 3.29 9.92 19.71
C TYR A 37 2.80 11.14 18.96
N CYS A 38 3.70 12.08 18.67
CA CYS A 38 3.44 13.24 17.85
C CYS A 38 4.23 13.12 16.54
N PHE A 39 3.52 12.95 15.43
CA PHE A 39 4.14 12.93 14.11
C PHE A 39 4.24 14.35 13.55
N TYR A 40 5.45 14.89 13.53
CA TYR A 40 5.71 16.22 12.99
C TYR A 40 5.93 16.18 11.49
N ARG A 41 5.05 16.81 10.72
CA ARG A 41 5.18 16.93 9.27
C ARG A 41 5.81 18.26 8.88
N HIS A 42 6.93 18.20 8.16
CA HIS A 42 7.57 19.36 7.57
C HIS A 42 8.02 19.04 6.11
N SER A 43 8.39 20.08 5.36
CA SER A 43 8.72 19.95 3.92
C SER A 43 9.93 19.06 3.62
N GLY A 44 10.78 18.81 4.59
CA GLY A 44 11.99 17.97 4.47
C GLY A 44 11.79 16.50 4.86
N ASN A 45 10.60 16.08 5.28
CA ASN A 45 10.35 14.67 5.59
C ASN A 45 10.34 13.80 4.34
N ASN A 46 10.90 12.59 4.42
CA ASN A 46 10.91 11.61 3.33
C ASN A 46 9.49 11.32 2.80
N SER A 47 8.49 11.27 3.68
CA SER A 47 7.09 11.06 3.33
C SER A 47 6.39 12.29 2.73
N SER A 48 7.03 13.46 2.70
CA SER A 48 6.38 14.69 2.22
C SER A 48 6.00 14.62 0.75
N ALA A 49 6.80 13.98 -0.09
CA ALA A 49 6.50 13.78 -1.51
C ALA A 49 5.34 12.79 -1.73
N ALA A 50 5.30 11.70 -0.95
CA ALA A 50 4.23 10.72 -1.01
C ALA A 50 2.88 11.26 -0.51
N THR A 51 2.90 12.21 0.43
CA THR A 51 1.69 12.81 1.00
C THR A 51 1.20 14.07 0.27
N LYS A 52 2.02 14.69 -0.58
CA LYS A 52 1.58 15.81 -1.43
C LYS A 52 0.76 15.28 -2.59
N HIS A 53 -0.50 15.73 -2.67
CA HIS A 53 -1.47 15.21 -3.63
C HIS A 53 -1.07 15.38 -5.10
N HIS A 54 -0.28 16.40 -5.43
CA HIS A 54 0.13 16.73 -6.80
C HIS A 54 1.53 16.21 -7.17
N LEU A 55 2.20 15.50 -6.27
CA LEU A 55 3.53 14.93 -6.53
C LEU A 55 3.47 13.42 -6.40
N LEU A 56 4.00 12.74 -7.41
CA LEU A 56 4.25 11.30 -7.37
C LEU A 56 5.54 11.03 -8.13
N ASN A 57 6.46 10.34 -7.47
CA ASN A 57 7.72 9.92 -8.07
C ASN A 57 7.59 8.45 -8.52
N PRO A 58 7.82 8.13 -9.82
CA PRO A 58 7.68 6.76 -10.32
C PRO A 58 8.58 5.75 -9.58
N VAL A 59 9.79 6.14 -9.20
CA VAL A 59 10.69 5.26 -8.43
C VAL A 59 10.08 4.92 -7.07
N GLN A 60 9.60 5.92 -6.36
CA GLN A 60 8.93 5.71 -5.06
C GLN A 60 7.65 4.90 -5.20
N LEU A 61 6.85 5.16 -6.23
CA LEU A 61 5.63 4.38 -6.49
C LEU A 61 5.95 2.91 -6.72
N ASN A 62 6.98 2.62 -7.51
CA ASN A 62 7.43 1.26 -7.77
C ASN A 62 7.93 0.57 -6.48
N GLU A 63 8.69 1.28 -5.64
CA GLU A 63 9.13 0.79 -4.32
C GLU A 63 7.93 0.45 -3.41
N TYR A 64 6.90 1.30 -3.39
CA TYR A 64 5.67 1.04 -2.63
C TYR A 64 4.92 -0.18 -3.16
N LEU A 65 4.74 -0.30 -4.48
CA LEU A 65 4.07 -1.45 -5.09
C LEU A 65 4.80 -2.75 -4.76
N ALA A 66 6.12 -2.75 -4.83
CA ALA A 66 6.94 -3.90 -4.45
C ALA A 66 6.79 -4.24 -2.95
N ALA A 67 6.78 -3.24 -2.08
CA ALA A 67 6.60 -3.42 -0.63
C ALA A 67 5.22 -3.97 -0.27
N PHE A 68 4.15 -3.52 -0.94
CA PHE A 68 2.79 -4.04 -0.74
C PHE A 68 2.70 -5.49 -1.20
N ARG A 69 3.27 -5.85 -2.36
CA ARG A 69 3.31 -7.22 -2.87
C ARG A 69 4.05 -8.15 -1.91
N GLU A 70 5.25 -7.77 -1.49
CA GLU A 70 6.04 -8.56 -0.53
C GLU A 70 5.28 -8.77 0.80
N ARG A 71 4.58 -7.73 1.28
CA ARG A 71 3.74 -7.84 2.47
C ARG A 71 2.59 -8.84 2.26
N THR A 72 1.94 -8.80 1.10
CA THR A 72 0.85 -9.71 0.75
C THR A 72 1.34 -11.16 0.73
N GLU A 73 2.47 -11.41 0.08
CA GLU A 73 3.10 -12.74 0.02
C GLU A 73 3.47 -13.26 1.42
N TYR A 74 4.12 -12.40 2.22
CA TYR A 74 4.53 -12.76 3.58
C TYR A 74 3.33 -13.08 4.47
N ILE A 75 2.31 -12.19 4.50
CA ILE A 75 1.12 -12.39 5.33
C ILE A 75 0.35 -13.62 4.88
N SER A 76 0.17 -13.83 3.58
CA SER A 76 -0.52 -15.01 3.04
C SER A 76 0.14 -16.32 3.45
N LYS A 77 1.47 -16.31 3.58
CA LYS A 77 2.25 -17.48 4.02
C LYS A 77 2.18 -17.74 5.53
N ILE A 78 2.29 -16.68 6.34
CA ILE A 78 2.42 -16.81 7.81
C ILE A 78 1.07 -16.77 8.51
N LEU A 79 0.11 -16.03 7.97
CA LEU A 79 -1.25 -15.84 8.50
C LEU A 79 -2.29 -16.01 7.38
N PRO A 80 -2.50 -17.26 6.87
CA PRO A 80 -3.37 -17.50 5.71
C PRO A 80 -4.80 -16.94 5.86
N GLN A 81 -5.30 -16.87 7.11
CA GLN A 81 -6.62 -16.29 7.41
C GLN A 81 -6.70 -14.79 7.11
N LEU A 82 -5.58 -14.10 6.94
CA LEU A 82 -5.50 -12.68 6.59
C LEU A 82 -5.12 -12.45 5.12
N ALA A 83 -4.93 -13.51 4.32
CA ALA A 83 -4.51 -13.39 2.92
C ALA A 83 -5.45 -12.50 2.10
N GLY A 84 -6.77 -12.67 2.24
CA GLY A 84 -7.76 -11.85 1.55
C GLY A 84 -7.72 -10.37 1.95
N LEU A 85 -7.41 -10.07 3.20
CA LEU A 85 -7.24 -8.68 3.66
C LEU A 85 -5.94 -8.07 3.13
N ALA A 86 -4.87 -8.85 3.05
CA ALA A 86 -3.59 -8.39 2.50
C ALA A 86 -3.70 -8.09 1.00
N LEU A 87 -4.34 -8.97 0.23
CA LEU A 87 -4.65 -8.75 -1.19
C LEU A 87 -5.52 -7.51 -1.40
N TYR A 88 -6.61 -7.40 -0.65
CA TYR A 88 -7.44 -6.19 -0.70
C TYR A 88 -6.61 -4.92 -0.48
N SER A 89 -5.74 -4.92 0.53
CA SER A 89 -4.92 -3.74 0.84
C SER A 89 -3.91 -3.38 -0.27
N GLU A 90 -3.41 -4.37 -1.01
CA GLU A 90 -2.56 -4.16 -2.19
C GLU A 90 -3.35 -3.53 -3.34
N TRP A 91 -4.51 -4.09 -3.69
CA TRP A 91 -5.37 -3.57 -4.76
C TRP A 91 -5.98 -2.21 -4.41
N SER A 92 -6.38 -1.99 -3.16
CA SER A 92 -6.85 -0.69 -2.66
C SER A 92 -5.78 0.39 -2.81
N TYR A 93 -4.51 0.05 -2.55
CA TYR A 93 -3.41 0.96 -2.82
C TYR A 93 -3.27 1.25 -4.32
N MET A 94 -3.31 0.21 -5.18
CA MET A 94 -3.22 0.39 -6.63
C MET A 94 -4.32 1.31 -7.16
N ILE A 95 -5.59 1.07 -6.84
CA ILE A 95 -6.70 1.90 -7.33
C ILE A 95 -6.64 3.33 -6.80
N SER A 96 -6.15 3.53 -5.58
CA SER A 96 -5.92 4.87 -5.03
C SER A 96 -4.83 5.64 -5.81
N MET A 97 -3.79 4.94 -6.27
CA MET A 97 -2.73 5.55 -7.09
C MET A 97 -3.20 5.81 -8.53
N VAL A 98 -3.97 4.89 -9.11
CA VAL A 98 -4.63 5.09 -10.42
C VAL A 98 -5.50 6.35 -10.39
N GLU A 99 -6.35 6.50 -9.39
CA GLU A 99 -7.18 7.70 -9.21
C GLU A 99 -6.34 8.97 -9.06
N LYS A 100 -5.29 8.91 -8.25
CA LYS A 100 -4.39 10.04 -8.02
C LYS A 100 -3.68 10.47 -9.31
N ILE A 101 -3.17 9.53 -10.10
CA ILE A 101 -2.49 9.81 -11.38
C ILE A 101 -3.45 10.50 -12.35
N HIS A 102 -4.67 9.99 -12.48
CA HIS A 102 -5.69 10.60 -13.35
C HIS A 102 -6.13 11.98 -12.87
N ARG A 103 -6.40 12.13 -11.57
CA ARG A 103 -6.87 13.39 -10.98
C ARG A 103 -5.88 14.53 -11.17
N TYR A 104 -4.59 14.25 -11.06
CA TYR A 104 -3.55 15.28 -11.11
C TYR A 104 -2.74 15.29 -12.42
N GLY A 105 -3.08 14.45 -13.38
CA GLY A 105 -2.42 14.39 -14.70
C GLY A 105 -0.92 14.05 -14.60
N LEU A 106 -0.56 13.05 -13.79
CA LEU A 106 0.83 12.71 -13.49
C LEU A 106 1.43 11.80 -14.58
N ASN A 107 1.73 12.38 -15.74
CA ASN A 107 2.20 11.64 -16.93
C ASN A 107 3.55 10.92 -16.74
N ASN A 108 4.34 11.31 -15.76
CA ASN A 108 5.60 10.64 -15.42
C ASN A 108 5.41 9.23 -14.85
N CYS A 109 4.18 8.82 -14.53
CA CYS A 109 3.82 7.51 -13.99
C CYS A 109 3.01 6.66 -14.97
N ALA A 110 3.01 6.96 -16.28
CA ALA A 110 2.16 6.30 -17.27
C ALA A 110 2.37 4.77 -17.31
N ASP A 111 3.61 4.30 -17.33
CA ASP A 111 3.94 2.87 -17.37
C ASP A 111 3.43 2.13 -16.11
N LEU A 112 3.56 2.76 -14.95
CA LEU A 112 3.07 2.20 -13.70
C LEU A 112 1.53 2.26 -13.61
N LEU A 113 0.91 3.27 -14.21
CA LEU A 113 -0.53 3.35 -14.34
C LEU A 113 -1.08 2.15 -15.14
N GLU A 114 -0.50 1.86 -16.30
CA GLU A 114 -0.88 0.73 -17.14
C GLU A 114 -0.71 -0.59 -16.39
N LEU A 115 0.45 -0.80 -15.76
CA LEU A 115 0.73 -1.99 -14.94
C LEU A 115 -0.29 -2.19 -13.81
N MET A 116 -0.66 -1.13 -13.10
CA MET A 116 -1.66 -1.20 -12.04
C MET A 116 -3.05 -1.51 -12.58
N CYS A 117 -3.45 -0.87 -13.68
CA CYS A 117 -4.74 -1.13 -14.34
C CYS A 117 -4.84 -2.57 -14.84
N ASP A 118 -3.79 -3.11 -15.45
CA ASP A 118 -3.76 -4.48 -15.94
C ASP A 118 -3.85 -5.49 -14.78
N ASN A 119 -3.14 -5.24 -13.69
CA ASN A 119 -3.26 -6.08 -12.50
C ASN A 119 -4.69 -6.05 -11.93
N LEU A 120 -5.29 -4.88 -11.81
CA LEU A 120 -6.65 -4.72 -11.31
C LEU A 120 -7.69 -5.36 -12.24
N ARG A 121 -7.50 -5.31 -13.58
CA ARG A 121 -8.35 -6.02 -14.54
C ARG A 121 -8.25 -7.53 -14.39
N ALA A 122 -7.04 -8.05 -14.26
CA ALA A 122 -6.79 -9.48 -14.09
C ALA A 122 -7.45 -10.04 -12.81
N HIS A 123 -7.65 -9.20 -11.78
CA HIS A 123 -8.26 -9.56 -10.49
C HIS A 123 -9.58 -8.85 -10.24
N TRP A 124 -10.28 -8.45 -11.32
CA TRP A 124 -11.50 -7.64 -11.22
C TRP A 124 -12.54 -8.25 -10.31
N ASP A 125 -12.93 -9.49 -10.55
CA ASP A 125 -13.99 -10.13 -9.78
C ASP A 125 -13.62 -10.32 -8.30
N ASP A 126 -12.39 -10.69 -8.03
CA ASP A 126 -11.88 -10.89 -6.67
C ASP A 126 -11.86 -9.59 -5.86
N PHE A 127 -11.50 -8.48 -6.51
CA PHE A 127 -11.45 -7.18 -5.85
C PHE A 127 -12.82 -6.51 -5.81
N TYR A 128 -13.51 -6.38 -6.96
CA TYR A 128 -14.76 -5.63 -7.09
C TYR A 128 -15.92 -6.25 -6.27
N ASN A 129 -15.96 -7.59 -6.18
CA ASN A 129 -16.93 -8.34 -5.38
C ASN A 129 -16.36 -8.76 -4.01
N GLY A 130 -15.15 -8.34 -3.70
CA GLY A 130 -14.46 -8.70 -2.47
C GLY A 130 -15.15 -8.14 -1.22
N LYS A 131 -14.94 -8.84 -0.09
CA LYS A 131 -15.56 -8.51 1.19
C LYS A 131 -15.19 -7.12 1.73
N TYR A 132 -14.02 -6.60 1.36
CA TYR A 132 -13.42 -5.42 2.00
C TYR A 132 -13.49 -4.17 1.15
N ILE A 133 -13.83 -4.28 -0.15
CA ILE A 133 -13.88 -3.13 -1.06
C ILE A 133 -14.87 -2.08 -0.60
N LEU A 134 -14.51 -0.81 -0.75
CA LEU A 134 -15.33 0.33 -0.41
C LEU A 134 -16.07 0.87 -1.63
N GLU A 135 -17.24 1.47 -1.46
CA GLU A 135 -18.07 1.95 -2.57
C GLU A 135 -17.33 2.98 -3.45
N PHE A 136 -16.52 3.85 -2.88
CA PHE A 136 -15.75 4.82 -3.67
C PHE A 136 -14.65 4.13 -4.52
N GLU A 137 -14.09 3.00 -4.07
CA GLU A 137 -13.12 2.21 -4.83
C GLU A 137 -13.78 1.55 -6.04
N LYS A 138 -15.02 1.05 -5.89
CA LYS A 138 -15.81 0.54 -7.02
C LYS A 138 -16.05 1.62 -8.07
N VAL A 139 -16.39 2.84 -7.64
CA VAL A 139 -16.56 3.99 -8.55
C VAL A 139 -15.26 4.28 -9.31
N TRP A 140 -14.10 4.17 -8.66
CA TRP A 140 -12.81 4.35 -9.33
C TRP A 140 -12.48 3.20 -10.28
N MET A 141 -12.79 1.96 -9.88
CA MET A 141 -12.66 0.78 -10.75
C MET A 141 -13.47 0.93 -12.03
N ASP A 142 -14.75 1.28 -11.92
CA ASP A 142 -15.63 1.51 -13.05
C ASP A 142 -15.15 2.65 -13.97
N ARG A 143 -14.57 3.67 -13.41
CA ARG A 143 -14.14 4.86 -14.13
C ARG A 143 -12.81 4.69 -14.86
N TYR A 144 -11.85 4.01 -14.25
CA TYR A 144 -10.44 4.07 -14.69
C TYR A 144 -9.89 2.72 -15.14
N VAL A 145 -10.49 1.59 -14.72
CA VAL A 145 -9.94 0.25 -14.94
C VAL A 145 -10.78 -0.57 -15.92
N LYS A 146 -12.07 -0.32 -15.99
CA LYS A 146 -13.05 -1.07 -16.82
C LYS A 146 -12.74 -1.10 -18.31
#